data_c686702f5be50a4da39713c779ada372
#
_entry.id   c686702f5be50a4da39713c779ada372
#
_cell.length_a   1.000
_cell.length_b   1.000
_cell.length_c   1.000
_cell.angle_alpha   90.00
_cell.angle_beta   90.00
_cell.angle_gamma   90.00
#
_symmetry.space_group_name_H-M   'P 1'
#
loop_
_entity.id
_entity.type
_entity.pdbx_description
1 polymer ?
#
loop_
_entity_poly.entity_id
_entity_poly.type
_entity_poly.pdbx_seq_one_letter_code
_entity_poly.pdbx_strand_id
1 'polypeptide(L)'
;MKRVLLIILLHLSLFFLVFAYQAQAEEENEWHVNDFGNFVVAAVSGEVIHGDKLRFFIKKEDCSKVAMMFSFSTSLKRNDIKELQDKKLPIRINDWDTIRGARVVYVHPFEFMTIVMMQTPGFHEIKEFIGSLSSMYTFEKMFSIQLVKQPHYDPEDHFDILRNHWKLDRIEENIEKAQAMCLGPIEIETT
;
A
#
# COMPACT_ATOMS: atom_id res chain seq x y z
N MET A 1 26.05 13.92 45.08
CA MET A 1 26.08 12.65 44.28
C MET A 1 24.68 12.11 43.93
N LYS A 2 23.73 11.92 44.87
CA LYS A 2 22.40 11.35 44.56
C LYS A 2 21.59 12.13 43.50
N ARG A 3 21.63 13.48 43.49
CA ARG A 3 20.90 14.32 42.51
C ARG A 3 21.48 14.22 41.08
N VAL A 4 22.78 14.09 40.94
CA VAL A 4 23.45 13.94 39.64
C VAL A 4 23.12 12.58 39.04
N LEU A 5 23.08 11.51 39.84
CA LEU A 5 22.73 10.17 39.41
C LEU A 5 21.30 10.09 38.93
N LEU A 6 20.37 10.79 39.59
CA LEU A 6 18.96 10.86 39.21
C LEU A 6 18.75 11.54 37.85
N ILE A 7 19.47 12.62 37.58
CA ILE A 7 19.42 13.35 36.31
C ILE A 7 19.96 12.48 35.16
N ILE A 8 21.05 11.74 35.37
CA ILE A 8 21.65 10.85 34.37
C ILE A 8 20.64 9.70 34.04
N LEU A 9 20.04 9.10 35.05
CA LEU A 9 19.01 8.04 34.84
C LEU A 9 17.78 8.55 34.08
N LEU A 10 17.34 9.79 34.36
CA LEU A 10 16.21 10.39 33.66
C LEU A 10 16.52 10.64 32.17
N HIS A 11 17.72 11.12 31.86
CA HIS A 11 18.15 11.33 30.46
C HIS A 11 18.34 10.01 29.72
N LEU A 12 18.86 8.97 30.38
CA LEU A 12 18.99 7.65 29.77
C LEU A 12 17.62 7.03 29.44
N SER A 13 16.65 7.15 30.35
CA SER A 13 15.30 6.62 30.11
C SER A 13 14.58 7.37 28.98
N LEU A 14 14.75 8.69 28.87
CA LEU A 14 14.19 9.49 27.78
C LEU A 14 14.81 9.12 26.44
N PHE A 15 16.12 8.86 26.42
CA PHE A 15 16.84 8.43 25.22
C PHE A 15 16.33 7.06 24.72
N PHE A 16 16.17 6.09 25.62
CA PHE A 16 15.58 4.78 25.26
C PHE A 16 14.15 4.87 24.75
N LEU A 17 13.32 5.76 25.30
CA LEU A 17 11.95 5.96 24.86
C LEU A 17 11.91 6.55 23.43
N VAL A 18 12.77 7.50 23.11
CA VAL A 18 12.87 8.08 21.76
C VAL A 18 13.33 7.04 20.73
N PHE A 19 14.33 6.21 21.06
CA PHE A 19 14.79 5.14 20.18
C PHE A 19 13.73 4.05 19.97
N ALA A 20 12.99 3.66 21.01
CA ALA A 20 11.90 2.69 20.90
C ALA A 20 10.76 3.23 20.02
N TYR A 21 10.46 4.54 20.12
CA TYR A 21 9.44 5.16 19.28
C TYR A 21 9.86 5.24 17.80
N GLN A 22 11.14 5.53 17.53
CA GLN A 22 11.66 5.54 16.15
C GLN A 22 11.68 4.13 15.54
N ALA A 23 12.06 3.10 16.30
CA ALA A 23 12.03 1.72 15.85
C ALA A 23 10.60 1.24 15.50
N GLN A 24 9.60 1.64 16.28
CA GLN A 24 8.20 1.33 15.99
C GLN A 24 7.69 2.07 14.75
N ALA A 25 8.11 3.31 14.52
CA ALA A 25 7.74 4.08 13.31
C ALA A 25 8.38 3.51 12.03
N GLU A 26 9.55 2.88 12.12
CA GLU A 26 10.19 2.17 11.00
C GLU A 26 9.43 0.87 10.65
N GLU A 27 8.90 0.14 11.62
CA GLU A 27 8.09 -1.08 11.36
C GLU A 27 6.76 -0.78 10.66
N GLU A 28 6.13 0.38 10.90
CA GLU A 28 4.86 0.76 10.26
C GLU A 28 4.96 1.02 8.75
N ASN A 29 6.16 1.33 8.25
CA ASN A 29 6.42 1.58 6.82
C ASN A 29 7.08 0.41 6.10
N GLU A 30 7.22 -0.75 6.74
CA GLU A 30 7.84 -1.92 6.12
C GLU A 30 6.91 -2.64 5.16
N TRP A 31 7.55 -3.23 4.14
CA TRP A 31 6.90 -4.15 3.22
C TRP A 31 6.58 -5.47 3.92
N HIS A 32 5.36 -5.95 3.71
CA HIS A 32 4.93 -7.26 4.16
C HIS A 32 4.68 -8.16 2.97
N VAL A 33 5.25 -9.36 2.98
CA VAL A 33 5.01 -10.38 1.95
C VAL A 33 4.35 -11.59 2.61
N ASN A 34 3.13 -11.91 2.17
CA ASN A 34 2.31 -12.96 2.76
C ASN A 34 1.72 -13.87 1.68
N ASP A 35 1.62 -15.16 2.01
CA ASP A 35 0.95 -16.17 1.21
C ASP A 35 -0.50 -16.35 1.69
N PHE A 36 -1.45 -16.14 0.77
CA PHE A 36 -2.89 -16.29 1.01
C PHE A 36 -3.49 -17.48 0.23
N GLY A 37 -2.74 -18.53 0.02
CA GLY A 37 -3.18 -19.73 -0.69
C GLY A 37 -3.15 -19.55 -2.21
N ASN A 38 -4.13 -18.91 -2.81
CA ASN A 38 -4.18 -18.70 -4.27
C ASN A 38 -3.35 -17.50 -4.75
N PHE A 39 -2.91 -16.64 -3.82
CA PHE A 39 -2.16 -15.44 -4.11
C PHE A 39 -1.01 -15.26 -3.13
N VAL A 40 0.10 -14.74 -3.60
CA VAL A 40 1.11 -14.11 -2.77
C VAL A 40 0.97 -12.60 -2.92
N VAL A 41 1.03 -11.89 -1.79
CA VAL A 41 0.80 -10.44 -1.75
C VAL A 41 1.98 -9.75 -1.10
N ALA A 42 2.60 -8.82 -1.83
CA ALA A 42 3.50 -7.83 -1.25
C ALA A 42 2.70 -6.54 -0.99
N ALA A 43 2.85 -5.94 0.19
CA ALA A 43 2.09 -4.78 0.59
C ALA A 43 2.94 -3.78 1.38
N VAL A 44 2.65 -2.49 1.20
CA VAL A 44 3.25 -1.38 1.95
C VAL A 44 2.15 -0.44 2.45
N SER A 45 2.31 0.12 3.64
CA SER A 45 1.36 1.07 4.24
C SER A 45 1.47 2.45 3.61
N GLY A 46 0.35 3.18 3.57
CA GLY A 46 0.29 4.57 3.11
C GLY A 46 0.89 5.53 4.14
N GLU A 47 1.41 6.66 3.65
CA GLU A 47 2.04 7.67 4.49
C GLU A 47 1.06 8.74 4.99
N VAL A 48 -0.07 8.95 4.29
CA VAL A 48 -1.12 9.90 4.71
C VAL A 48 -2.06 9.22 5.70
N ILE A 49 -2.50 8.00 5.37
CA ILE A 49 -3.32 7.16 6.24
C ILE A 49 -2.64 5.80 6.36
N HIS A 50 -2.16 5.46 7.55
CA HIS A 50 -1.45 4.20 7.80
C HIS A 50 -2.30 2.95 7.55
N GLY A 51 -3.63 3.05 7.66
CA GLY A 51 -4.56 1.96 7.34
C GLY A 51 -4.67 1.67 5.84
N ASP A 52 -4.37 2.65 4.99
CA ASP A 52 -4.37 2.47 3.55
C ASP A 52 -3.12 1.71 3.10
N LYS A 53 -3.31 0.77 2.20
CA LYS A 53 -2.22 -0.08 1.72
C LYS A 53 -2.18 -0.11 0.21
N LEU A 54 -0.96 -0.08 -0.32
CA LEU A 54 -0.66 -0.47 -1.69
C LEU A 54 -0.27 -1.95 -1.68
N ARG A 55 -0.86 -2.75 -2.56
CA ARG A 55 -0.69 -4.20 -2.62
C ARG A 55 -0.42 -4.65 -4.03
N PHE A 56 0.46 -5.62 -4.15
CA PHE A 56 0.82 -6.30 -5.39
C PHE A 56 0.47 -7.77 -5.25
N PHE A 57 -0.47 -8.23 -6.07
CA PHE A 57 -1.01 -9.58 -6.04
C PHE A 57 -0.40 -10.41 -7.15
N ILE A 58 0.23 -11.51 -6.79
CA ILE A 58 0.79 -12.52 -7.71
C ILE A 58 -0.05 -13.78 -7.58
N LYS A 59 -0.68 -14.24 -8.66
CA LYS A 59 -1.46 -15.48 -8.67
C LYS A 59 -0.54 -16.69 -8.73
N LYS A 60 -0.79 -17.72 -7.91
CA LYS A 60 -0.04 -18.98 -7.98
C LYS A 60 -0.23 -19.78 -9.28
N GLU A 61 -1.25 -19.47 -10.06
CA GLU A 61 -1.46 -20.02 -11.39
C GLU A 61 -0.50 -19.44 -12.44
N ASP A 62 -0.02 -18.19 -12.20
CA ASP A 62 0.87 -17.47 -13.12
C ASP A 62 1.76 -16.52 -12.33
N CYS A 63 2.87 -17.06 -11.81
CA CYS A 63 3.83 -16.30 -11.01
C CYS A 63 4.65 -15.27 -11.80
N SER A 64 4.44 -15.13 -13.11
CA SER A 64 5.08 -14.12 -13.94
C SER A 64 4.34 -12.78 -13.92
N LYS A 65 3.09 -12.75 -13.43
CA LYS A 65 2.21 -11.58 -13.51
C LYS A 65 1.78 -11.03 -12.16
N VAL A 66 1.61 -9.73 -12.12
CA VAL A 66 1.20 -8.97 -10.94
C VAL A 66 0.05 -8.03 -11.25
N ALA A 67 -0.89 -7.91 -10.28
CA ALA A 67 -1.92 -6.87 -10.29
C ALA A 67 -1.70 -5.91 -9.11
N MET A 68 -1.94 -4.62 -9.33
CA MET A 68 -1.84 -3.59 -8.30
C MET A 68 -3.23 -3.27 -7.75
N MET A 69 -3.34 -3.31 -6.42
CA MET A 69 -4.50 -2.85 -5.67
C MET A 69 -4.07 -1.85 -4.60
N PHE A 70 -4.95 -0.92 -4.28
CA PHE A 70 -4.73 0.06 -3.22
C PHE A 70 -6.03 0.32 -2.48
N SER A 71 -5.93 0.83 -1.27
CA SER A 71 -7.10 1.22 -0.47
C SER A 71 -7.09 2.71 -0.17
N PHE A 72 -8.31 3.24 -0.04
CA PHE A 72 -8.61 4.52 0.56
C PHE A 72 -9.57 4.31 1.71
N SER A 73 -9.21 4.81 2.87
CA SER A 73 -10.08 4.84 4.04
C SER A 73 -10.80 6.17 4.11
N THR A 74 -12.03 6.16 4.59
CA THR A 74 -12.81 7.38 4.85
C THR A 74 -13.55 7.28 6.18
N SER A 75 -13.58 8.38 6.91
CA SER A 75 -14.37 8.55 8.14
C SER A 75 -15.79 9.04 7.86
N LEU A 76 -16.07 9.43 6.61
CA LEU A 76 -17.40 9.89 6.21
C LEU A 76 -18.41 8.74 6.30
N LYS A 77 -19.46 8.93 7.13
CA LYS A 77 -20.55 7.97 7.27
C LYS A 77 -21.59 8.17 6.18
N ARG A 78 -21.39 7.51 5.04
CA ARG A 78 -22.28 7.58 3.88
C ARG A 78 -22.99 6.25 3.70
N ASN A 79 -24.32 6.29 3.65
CA ASN A 79 -25.14 5.09 3.44
C ASN A 79 -24.96 4.49 2.04
N ASP A 80 -24.66 5.35 1.05
CA ASP A 80 -24.48 5.03 -0.35
C ASP A 80 -23.05 4.59 -0.74
N ILE A 81 -22.10 4.61 0.21
CA ILE A 81 -20.69 4.23 -0.09
C ILE A 81 -20.58 2.79 -0.65
N LYS A 82 -21.47 1.88 -0.26
CA LYS A 82 -21.51 0.53 -0.79
C LYS A 82 -21.88 0.47 -2.27
N GLU A 83 -22.53 1.49 -2.79
CA GLU A 83 -22.88 1.59 -4.22
C GLU A 83 -21.66 1.83 -5.10
N LEU A 84 -20.50 2.16 -4.49
CA LEU A 84 -19.23 2.24 -5.20
C LEU A 84 -18.72 0.86 -5.62
N GLN A 85 -19.19 -0.22 -4.99
CA GLN A 85 -18.80 -1.59 -5.34
C GLN A 85 -18.97 -1.83 -6.86
N ASP A 86 -17.92 -2.39 -7.48
CA ASP A 86 -17.81 -2.66 -8.91
C ASP A 86 -17.76 -1.43 -9.84
N LYS A 87 -17.90 -0.22 -9.34
CA LYS A 87 -17.74 0.99 -10.14
C LYS A 87 -16.26 1.24 -10.46
N LYS A 88 -16.03 1.95 -11.57
CA LYS A 88 -14.71 2.49 -11.92
C LYS A 88 -14.62 3.92 -11.46
N LEU A 89 -13.72 4.19 -10.53
CA LEU A 89 -13.45 5.54 -10.04
C LEU A 89 -12.26 6.15 -10.80
N PRO A 90 -12.35 7.43 -11.17
CA PRO A 90 -11.27 8.12 -11.85
C PRO A 90 -10.13 8.40 -10.87
N ILE A 91 -8.94 7.99 -11.25
CA ILE A 91 -7.71 8.19 -10.48
C ILE A 91 -6.63 8.85 -11.33
N ARG A 92 -5.71 9.53 -10.66
CA ARG A 92 -4.46 10.03 -11.22
C ARG A 92 -3.30 9.41 -10.44
N ILE A 93 -2.29 8.94 -11.16
CA ILE A 93 -1.05 8.43 -10.57
C ILE A 93 -0.03 9.54 -10.65
N ASN A 94 0.56 9.89 -9.51
CA ASN A 94 1.41 11.07 -9.33
C ASN A 94 0.71 12.33 -9.89
N ASP A 95 1.45 13.27 -10.43
CA ASP A 95 0.90 14.49 -11.04
C ASP A 95 0.74 14.40 -12.56
N TRP A 96 0.67 13.17 -13.09
CA TRP A 96 0.49 12.96 -14.52
C TRP A 96 -0.89 13.39 -15.00
N ASP A 97 -0.97 13.98 -16.19
CA ASP A 97 -2.24 14.45 -16.76
C ASP A 97 -3.24 13.34 -17.08
N THR A 98 -2.74 12.11 -17.22
CA THR A 98 -3.59 10.97 -17.61
C THR A 98 -4.46 10.48 -16.47
N ILE A 99 -5.78 10.62 -16.64
CA ILE A 99 -6.78 10.03 -15.73
C ILE A 99 -7.02 8.59 -16.16
N ARG A 100 -6.99 7.68 -15.18
CA ARG A 100 -7.25 6.25 -15.36
C ARG A 100 -8.46 5.83 -14.54
N GLY A 101 -9.07 4.70 -14.86
CA GLY A 101 -10.14 4.11 -14.05
C GLY A 101 -9.58 3.01 -13.17
N ALA A 102 -9.86 3.06 -11.86
CA ALA A 102 -9.63 1.95 -10.94
C ALA A 102 -10.98 1.34 -10.55
N ARG A 103 -11.11 0.01 -10.63
CA ARG A 103 -12.33 -0.69 -10.25
C ARG A 103 -12.37 -0.86 -8.74
N VAL A 104 -13.47 -0.49 -8.11
CA VAL A 104 -13.72 -0.81 -6.71
C VAL A 104 -14.01 -2.31 -6.61
N VAL A 105 -13.13 -3.04 -5.94
CA VAL A 105 -13.24 -4.50 -5.76
C VAL A 105 -13.83 -4.88 -4.42
N TYR A 106 -13.77 -3.98 -3.44
CA TYR A 106 -14.27 -4.25 -2.11
C TYR A 106 -14.56 -2.96 -1.33
N VAL A 107 -15.70 -2.93 -0.64
CA VAL A 107 -16.10 -1.85 0.27
C VAL A 107 -16.44 -2.47 1.63
N HIS A 108 -15.67 -2.13 2.65
CA HIS A 108 -15.87 -2.67 4.00
C HIS A 108 -16.06 -1.56 5.04
N PRO A 109 -17.29 -1.40 5.55
CA PRO A 109 -17.54 -0.47 6.64
C PRO A 109 -17.11 -1.09 7.98
N PHE A 110 -16.36 -0.31 8.75
CA PHE A 110 -16.09 -0.53 10.17
C PHE A 110 -16.89 0.47 10.99
N GLU A 111 -16.79 0.39 12.31
CA GLU A 111 -17.49 1.29 13.22
C GLU A 111 -17.12 2.76 13.02
N PHE A 112 -15.82 3.05 12.80
CA PHE A 112 -15.30 4.42 12.73
C PHE A 112 -14.84 4.83 11.34
N MET A 113 -14.69 3.90 10.42
CA MET A 113 -14.21 4.16 9.06
C MET A 113 -14.77 3.17 8.06
N THR A 114 -14.70 3.50 6.78
CA THR A 114 -14.92 2.55 5.67
C THR A 114 -13.64 2.43 4.87
N ILE A 115 -13.24 1.20 4.55
CA ILE A 115 -12.14 0.92 3.63
C ILE A 115 -12.72 0.60 2.26
N VAL A 116 -12.26 1.31 1.25
CA VAL A 116 -12.59 1.09 -0.16
C VAL A 116 -11.33 0.59 -0.86
N MET A 117 -11.35 -0.66 -1.32
CA MET A 117 -10.23 -1.27 -2.04
C MET A 117 -10.49 -1.19 -3.54
N MET A 118 -9.49 -0.71 -4.26
CA MET A 118 -9.54 -0.50 -5.70
C MET A 118 -8.40 -1.23 -6.40
N GLN A 119 -8.66 -1.66 -7.62
CA GLN A 119 -7.70 -2.34 -8.48
C GLN A 119 -7.49 -1.56 -9.77
N THR A 120 -6.24 -1.40 -10.18
CA THR A 120 -5.91 -0.97 -11.55
C THR A 120 -6.23 -2.07 -12.55
N PRO A 121 -6.56 -1.74 -13.82
CA PRO A 121 -6.89 -2.74 -14.81
C PRO A 121 -5.74 -3.70 -15.10
N GLY A 122 -6.05 -5.00 -15.14
CA GLY A 122 -5.20 -6.05 -15.68
C GLY A 122 -4.17 -6.64 -14.72
N PHE A 123 -3.59 -7.72 -15.19
CA PHE A 123 -2.35 -8.31 -14.69
C PHE A 123 -1.25 -7.99 -15.68
N HIS A 124 -0.08 -7.63 -15.19
CA HIS A 124 1.06 -7.16 -15.98
C HIS A 124 2.26 -8.06 -15.74
N GLU A 125 3.12 -8.21 -16.72
CA GLU A 125 4.42 -8.87 -16.53
C GLU A 125 5.21 -8.17 -15.43
N ILE A 126 5.65 -8.93 -14.42
CA ILE A 126 6.28 -8.39 -13.20
C ILE A 126 7.45 -7.47 -13.56
N LYS A 127 8.37 -7.96 -14.40
CA LYS A 127 9.59 -7.24 -14.72
C LYS A 127 9.33 -5.86 -15.34
N GLU A 128 8.40 -5.78 -16.28
CA GLU A 128 8.08 -4.53 -16.98
C GLU A 128 7.31 -3.57 -16.07
N PHE A 129 6.32 -4.09 -15.35
CA PHE A 129 5.46 -3.26 -14.51
C PHE A 129 6.21 -2.71 -13.30
N ILE A 130 6.93 -3.56 -12.58
CA ILE A 130 7.69 -3.15 -11.39
C ILE A 130 8.87 -2.27 -11.78
N GLY A 131 9.57 -2.56 -12.88
CA GLY A 131 10.62 -1.70 -13.38
C GLY A 131 10.11 -0.30 -13.75
N SER A 132 8.90 -0.20 -14.32
CA SER A 132 8.27 1.11 -14.59
C SER A 132 7.94 1.87 -13.30
N LEU A 133 7.40 1.20 -12.28
CA LEU A 133 7.09 1.84 -10.99
C LEU A 133 8.36 2.26 -10.24
N SER A 134 9.39 1.42 -10.24
CA SER A 134 10.69 1.70 -9.63
C SER A 134 11.36 2.91 -10.29
N SER A 135 11.36 2.96 -11.62
CA SER A 135 11.87 4.12 -12.37
C SER A 135 11.10 5.40 -12.01
N MET A 136 9.78 5.35 -12.04
CA MET A 136 8.92 6.49 -11.68
C MET A 136 9.24 6.99 -10.26
N TYR A 137 9.32 6.09 -9.30
CA TYR A 137 9.63 6.43 -7.91
C TYR A 137 11.03 7.02 -7.76
N THR A 138 12.01 6.50 -8.53
CA THR A 138 13.38 7.00 -8.49
C THR A 138 13.46 8.47 -8.93
N PHE A 139 12.68 8.86 -9.93
CA PHE A 139 12.64 10.24 -10.42
C PHE A 139 11.87 11.17 -9.49
N GLU A 140 10.67 10.78 -9.07
CA GLU A 140 9.76 11.66 -8.32
C GLU A 140 9.92 11.54 -6.81
N LYS A 141 10.63 10.49 -6.32
CA LYS A 141 10.80 10.17 -4.89
C LYS A 141 9.48 9.98 -4.15
N MET A 142 8.38 9.80 -4.90
CA MET A 142 7.05 9.61 -4.36
C MET A 142 6.20 8.82 -5.36
N PHE A 143 5.43 7.88 -4.85
CA PHE A 143 4.34 7.25 -5.60
C PHE A 143 3.03 7.63 -4.94
N SER A 144 2.16 8.31 -5.66
CA SER A 144 0.88 8.77 -5.14
C SER A 144 -0.27 8.38 -6.06
N ILE A 145 -1.44 8.19 -5.46
CA ILE A 145 -2.70 8.02 -6.17
C ILE A 145 -3.68 9.07 -5.63
N GLN A 146 -4.33 9.77 -6.54
CA GLN A 146 -5.34 10.76 -6.25
C GLN A 146 -6.67 10.35 -6.88
N LEU A 147 -7.75 10.42 -6.11
CA LEU A 147 -9.12 10.38 -6.62
C LEU A 147 -9.43 11.69 -7.32
N VAL A 148 -10.01 11.64 -8.52
CA VAL A 148 -10.18 12.82 -9.39
C VAL A 148 -11.66 13.09 -9.66
N LYS A 149 -12.06 14.35 -9.51
CA LYS A 149 -13.40 14.78 -9.85
C LYS A 149 -13.66 14.68 -11.35
N GLN A 150 -14.85 14.23 -11.70
CA GLN A 150 -15.38 14.15 -13.07
C GLN A 150 -16.81 14.69 -13.10
N PRO A 151 -17.39 15.04 -14.26
CA PRO A 151 -18.73 15.63 -14.34
C PRO A 151 -19.84 14.84 -13.61
N HIS A 152 -19.68 13.54 -13.45
CA HIS A 152 -20.68 12.65 -12.81
C HIS A 152 -20.17 11.97 -11.54
N TYR A 153 -19.02 12.42 -11.01
CA TYR A 153 -18.43 11.84 -9.82
C TYR A 153 -17.60 12.87 -9.06
N ASP A 154 -18.02 13.15 -7.83
CA ASP A 154 -17.25 13.96 -6.89
C ASP A 154 -16.69 13.05 -5.79
N PRO A 155 -15.37 12.86 -5.70
CA PRO A 155 -14.80 12.01 -4.66
C PRO A 155 -15.01 12.57 -3.26
N GLU A 156 -15.19 13.88 -3.07
CA GLU A 156 -15.46 14.52 -1.78
C GLU A 156 -16.81 14.10 -1.19
N ASP A 157 -17.71 13.57 -2.00
CA ASP A 157 -18.96 12.99 -1.52
C ASP A 157 -18.75 11.72 -0.69
N HIS A 158 -17.64 11.02 -0.88
CA HIS A 158 -17.41 9.70 -0.29
C HIS A 158 -16.10 9.60 0.50
N PHE A 159 -15.12 10.49 0.25
CA PHE A 159 -13.79 10.41 0.82
C PHE A 159 -13.38 11.75 1.42
N ASP A 160 -12.87 11.71 2.64
CA ASP A 160 -12.29 12.86 3.34
C ASP A 160 -10.81 13.08 2.97
N ILE A 161 -10.13 12.04 2.49
CA ILE A 161 -8.78 12.12 1.95
C ILE A 161 -8.80 11.66 0.50
N LEU A 162 -8.40 12.55 -0.40
CA LEU A 162 -8.46 12.31 -1.85
C LEU A 162 -7.14 11.86 -2.46
N ARG A 163 -6.04 11.99 -1.74
CA ARG A 163 -4.71 11.61 -2.20
C ARG A 163 -3.97 10.87 -1.10
N ASN A 164 -3.43 9.72 -1.45
CA ASN A 164 -2.50 9.01 -0.60
C ASN A 164 -1.20 8.75 -1.36
N HIS A 165 -0.09 8.53 -0.63
CA HIS A 165 1.19 8.21 -1.20
C HIS A 165 1.89 7.10 -0.42
N TRP A 166 2.80 6.41 -1.10
CA TRP A 166 3.53 5.25 -0.58
C TRP A 166 5.00 5.35 -0.93
N LYS A 167 5.84 4.87 -0.03
CA LYS A 167 7.26 4.64 -0.29
C LYS A 167 7.43 3.34 -1.06
N LEU A 168 8.08 3.41 -2.21
CA LEU A 168 8.39 2.24 -3.03
C LEU A 168 9.85 1.80 -2.88
N ASP A 169 10.55 2.28 -1.86
CA ASP A 169 11.88 1.77 -1.52
C ASP A 169 11.81 0.25 -1.38
N ARG A 170 12.78 -0.45 -1.99
CA ARG A 170 12.85 -1.93 -1.99
C ARG A 170 11.67 -2.64 -2.66
N ILE A 171 10.90 -1.97 -3.54
CA ILE A 171 9.78 -2.62 -4.24
C ILE A 171 10.25 -3.86 -5.03
N GLU A 172 11.37 -3.76 -5.77
CA GLU A 172 11.90 -4.86 -6.58
C GLU A 172 12.21 -6.07 -5.70
N GLU A 173 12.95 -5.88 -4.61
CA GLU A 173 13.30 -6.93 -3.65
C GLU A 173 12.06 -7.64 -3.07
N ASN A 174 11.05 -6.87 -2.67
CA ASN A 174 9.84 -7.44 -2.07
C ASN A 174 8.95 -8.15 -3.08
N ILE A 175 8.94 -7.69 -4.34
CA ILE A 175 8.24 -8.41 -5.42
C ILE A 175 8.99 -9.68 -5.81
N GLU A 176 10.32 -9.67 -5.88
CA GLU A 176 11.12 -10.88 -6.09
C GLU A 176 10.88 -11.91 -4.98
N LYS A 177 10.83 -11.47 -3.73
CA LYS A 177 10.47 -12.34 -2.60
C LYS A 177 9.06 -12.92 -2.75
N ALA A 178 8.08 -12.11 -3.13
CA ALA A 178 6.72 -12.58 -3.38
C ALA A 178 6.65 -13.57 -4.55
N GLN A 179 7.39 -13.32 -5.62
CA GLN A 179 7.48 -14.22 -6.76
C GLN A 179 8.14 -15.56 -6.38
N ALA A 180 9.22 -15.54 -5.62
CA ALA A 180 9.87 -16.75 -5.12
C ALA A 180 8.92 -17.59 -4.24
N MET A 181 8.14 -16.93 -3.36
CA MET A 181 7.10 -17.62 -2.58
C MET A 181 5.97 -18.19 -3.46
N CYS A 182 5.65 -17.53 -4.55
CA CYS A 182 4.66 -17.99 -5.52
C CYS A 182 5.11 -19.28 -6.22
N LEU A 183 6.38 -19.33 -6.64
CA LEU A 183 6.97 -20.48 -7.33
C LEU A 183 7.15 -21.70 -6.43
N GLY A 184 7.15 -21.50 -5.11
CA GLY A 184 7.42 -22.55 -4.12
C GLY A 184 8.89 -22.98 -4.06
N PRO A 185 9.23 -23.94 -3.20
CA PRO A 185 10.58 -24.48 -3.11
C PRO A 185 10.95 -25.18 -4.44
N ILE A 186 12.15 -24.92 -4.93
CA ILE A 186 12.70 -25.66 -6.07
C ILE A 186 12.96 -27.08 -5.61
N GLU A 187 12.13 -28.03 -6.05
CA GLU A 187 12.44 -29.46 -5.87
C GLU A 187 13.69 -29.77 -6.72
N ILE A 188 14.83 -29.88 -6.05
CA ILE A 188 16.04 -30.40 -6.68
C ILE A 188 15.82 -31.92 -6.80
N GLU A 189 15.42 -32.39 -7.98
CA GLU A 189 15.47 -33.83 -8.28
C GLU A 189 16.94 -34.29 -8.15
N THR A 190 17.24 -34.95 -7.05
CA THR A 190 18.51 -35.69 -6.87
C THR A 190 18.42 -36.96 -7.72
N THR A 191 18.97 -36.90 -8.93
CA THR A 191 19.25 -38.06 -9.78
C THR A 191 20.43 -38.82 -9.26
#